data_8374d1dfea4f304a08844302b32a155c
#
_entry.id   8374d1dfea4f304a08844302b32a155c
#
_cell.length_a   1.000
_cell.length_b   1.000
_cell.length_c   1.000
_cell.angle_alpha   90.00
_cell.angle_beta   90.00
_cell.angle_gamma   90.00
#
_symmetry.space_group_name_H-M   'P 1'
#
loop_
_entity.id
_entity.type
_entity.pdbx_description
1 polymer ?
#
loop_
_entity_poly.entity_id
_entity_poly.type
_entity_poly.pdbx_seq_one_letter_code
_entity_poly.pdbx_strand_id
1 'polypeptide(L)'
;AVSVSAHTHYMEHRFIGAEDGWRGKQKHHHIVNVTVCGSWWRGRKNERGIPHATMKDGAPNGYSVMEFDGAEYSLDFYAAGRPAEYQMNIYAPEVVAQSELIKTVILANIFNGSERSQVAMRVDDQGEWIPMQQASMVDPAFRDEKLREEAEPNRTWTNLPSVYHTPHMWRAMMPTKLKQGTHVIEIRAQ
;
A
#
# COMPACT_ATOMS: atom_id res chain seq x y z
N ALA A 1 -10.31 -2.48 -22.54
CA ALA A 1 -9.23 -3.47 -22.70
C ALA A 1 -8.36 -3.46 -21.44
N VAL A 2 -7.82 -4.62 -21.07
CA VAL A 2 -6.91 -4.79 -19.94
C VAL A 2 -5.66 -5.52 -20.40
N SER A 3 -4.52 -5.20 -19.80
CA SER A 3 -3.29 -5.97 -19.90
C SER A 3 -2.63 -6.11 -18.53
N VAL A 4 -1.91 -7.20 -18.33
CA VAL A 4 -1.23 -7.50 -17.07
C VAL A 4 0.24 -7.74 -17.36
N SER A 5 1.10 -7.17 -16.55
CA SER A 5 2.54 -7.40 -16.55
C SER A 5 3.02 -7.73 -15.13
N ALA A 6 4.29 -8.14 -15.03
CA ALA A 6 4.97 -8.39 -13.77
C ALA A 6 6.44 -7.95 -13.88
N HIS A 7 7.36 -8.58 -13.16
CA HIS A 7 8.81 -8.39 -13.22
C HIS A 7 9.37 -7.26 -12.35
N THR A 8 8.65 -6.16 -12.21
CA THR A 8 9.14 -4.97 -11.46
C THR A 8 9.04 -5.11 -9.95
N HIS A 9 8.29 -6.12 -9.48
CA HIS A 9 8.07 -6.44 -8.06
C HIS A 9 7.50 -5.26 -7.26
N TYR A 10 6.42 -4.69 -7.79
CA TYR A 10 5.50 -3.76 -7.13
C TYR A 10 4.12 -3.86 -7.76
N MET A 11 3.10 -3.32 -7.09
CA MET A 11 1.72 -3.23 -7.59
C MET A 11 1.46 -1.86 -8.17
N GLU A 12 0.90 -1.78 -9.37
CA GLU A 12 0.52 -0.51 -9.98
C GLU A 12 -0.63 -0.68 -10.97
N HIS A 13 -1.59 0.22 -10.92
CA HIS A 13 -2.63 0.37 -11.92
C HIS A 13 -2.35 1.61 -12.77
N ARG A 14 -2.33 1.43 -14.08
CA ARG A 14 -2.19 2.51 -15.06
C ARG A 14 -3.40 2.56 -15.98
N PHE A 15 -4.01 3.71 -16.09
CA PHE A 15 -5.13 3.94 -17.00
C PHE A 15 -4.64 4.78 -18.17
N ILE A 16 -4.12 4.10 -19.19
CA ILE A 16 -3.48 4.68 -20.38
C ILE A 16 -4.56 5.28 -21.27
N GLY A 17 -4.48 6.59 -21.51
CA GLY A 17 -5.46 7.38 -22.24
C GLY A 17 -4.90 8.01 -23.51
N ALA A 18 -5.65 8.95 -24.06
CA ALA A 18 -5.25 9.69 -25.27
C ALA A 18 -3.97 10.50 -25.04
N GLU A 19 -3.75 10.98 -23.84
CA GLU A 19 -2.55 11.66 -23.37
C GLU A 19 -1.28 10.80 -23.51
N ASP A 20 -1.44 9.48 -23.47
CA ASP A 20 -0.36 8.48 -23.64
C ASP A 20 -0.29 7.93 -25.08
N GLY A 21 -1.10 8.48 -25.99
CA GLY A 21 -1.19 8.01 -27.37
C GLY A 21 -2.16 6.85 -27.60
N TRP A 22 -2.95 6.46 -26.59
CA TRP A 22 -3.99 5.44 -26.76
C TRP A 22 -5.14 5.93 -27.64
N ARG A 23 -5.52 5.13 -28.64
CA ARG A 23 -6.57 5.51 -29.62
C ARG A 23 -7.94 4.86 -29.37
N GLY A 24 -8.06 4.07 -28.30
CA GLY A 24 -9.34 3.45 -27.93
C GLY A 24 -10.32 4.45 -27.31
N LYS A 25 -11.62 4.15 -27.38
CA LYS A 25 -12.68 5.01 -26.81
C LYS A 25 -12.62 5.10 -25.27
N GLN A 26 -12.17 4.04 -24.63
CA GLN A 26 -11.99 3.96 -23.17
C GLN A 26 -10.52 3.80 -22.85
N LYS A 27 -10.06 4.32 -21.72
CA LYS A 27 -8.70 4.12 -21.24
C LYS A 27 -8.37 2.63 -21.17
N HIS A 28 -7.15 2.29 -21.56
CA HIS A 28 -6.62 0.94 -21.43
C HIS A 28 -6.11 0.76 -20.00
N HIS A 29 -6.62 -0.25 -19.29
CA HIS A 29 -6.14 -0.56 -17.96
C HIS A 29 -4.94 -1.50 -18.05
N HIS A 30 -3.77 -1.01 -17.67
CA HIS A 30 -2.56 -1.80 -17.52
C HIS A 30 -2.28 -2.06 -16.03
N ILE A 31 -2.09 -3.31 -15.66
CA ILE A 31 -1.84 -3.75 -14.29
C ILE A 31 -0.41 -4.28 -14.24
N VAL A 32 0.42 -3.69 -13.39
CA VAL A 32 1.66 -4.30 -12.93
C VAL A 32 1.32 -5.10 -11.67
N ASN A 33 1.34 -6.42 -11.78
CA ASN A 33 0.83 -7.29 -10.73
C ASN A 33 1.89 -7.64 -9.69
N VAL A 34 1.43 -7.90 -8.48
CA VAL A 34 2.24 -8.40 -7.36
C VAL A 34 2.96 -9.71 -7.70
N THR A 35 3.97 -10.03 -6.92
CA THR A 35 4.73 -11.27 -7.08
C THR A 35 4.70 -12.11 -5.80
N VAL A 36 4.65 -13.42 -5.96
CA VAL A 36 4.65 -14.38 -4.83
C VAL A 36 5.98 -14.33 -4.06
N CYS A 37 7.09 -14.06 -4.75
CA CYS A 37 8.41 -13.95 -4.11
C CYS A 37 8.69 -12.54 -3.54
N GLY A 38 7.77 -11.58 -3.67
CA GLY A 38 7.94 -10.21 -3.21
C GLY A 38 9.25 -9.60 -3.69
N SER A 39 10.12 -9.18 -2.79
CA SER A 39 11.47 -8.67 -3.09
C SER A 39 12.51 -9.78 -3.28
N TRP A 40 12.18 -10.83 -4.05
CA TRP A 40 13.09 -11.96 -4.37
C TRP A 40 13.60 -12.72 -3.13
N TRP A 41 12.83 -12.79 -2.06
CA TRP A 41 13.24 -13.38 -0.79
C TRP A 41 14.53 -12.74 -0.23
N ARG A 42 14.62 -11.44 -0.32
CA ARG A 42 15.75 -10.64 0.18
C ARG A 42 15.45 -10.04 1.55
N GLY A 43 16.51 -9.48 2.16
CA GLY A 43 16.42 -8.85 3.47
C GLY A 43 16.60 -9.84 4.61
N ARG A 44 16.56 -9.30 5.82
CA ARG A 44 16.63 -10.12 7.04
C ARG A 44 15.41 -11.02 7.17
N LYS A 45 15.54 -12.05 8.00
CA LYS A 45 14.41 -12.93 8.30
C LYS A 45 13.35 -12.21 9.13
N ASN A 46 12.10 -12.45 8.79
CA ASN A 46 10.95 -11.99 9.53
C ASN A 46 10.66 -12.91 10.75
N GLU A 47 9.55 -12.66 11.47
CA GLU A 47 9.10 -13.44 12.62
C GLU A 47 8.84 -14.93 12.33
N ARG A 48 8.66 -15.30 11.06
CA ARG A 48 8.50 -16.69 10.61
C ARG A 48 9.81 -17.36 10.21
N GLY A 49 10.93 -16.65 10.35
CA GLY A 49 12.26 -17.17 10.01
C GLY A 49 12.56 -17.25 8.52
N ILE A 50 11.74 -16.64 7.66
CA ILE A 50 11.95 -16.54 6.20
C ILE A 50 12.42 -15.15 5.81
N PRO A 51 13.19 -14.99 4.72
CA PRO A 51 13.59 -13.67 4.26
C PRO A 51 12.40 -12.75 4.06
N HIS A 52 12.58 -11.46 4.36
CA HIS A 52 11.55 -10.44 4.21
C HIS A 52 11.11 -10.34 2.74
N ALA A 53 9.83 -10.59 2.47
CA ALA A 53 9.32 -10.70 1.11
C ALA A 53 8.42 -9.52 0.71
N THR A 54 8.37 -8.45 1.52
CA THR A 54 7.63 -7.23 1.18
C THR A 54 8.23 -6.58 -0.06
N MET A 55 7.39 -6.20 -1.01
CA MET A 55 7.84 -5.50 -2.21
C MET A 55 8.27 -4.07 -1.89
N LYS A 56 9.04 -3.45 -2.78
CA LYS A 56 9.61 -2.10 -2.58
C LYS A 56 8.56 -0.97 -2.45
N ASP A 57 7.31 -1.24 -2.82
CA ASP A 57 6.14 -0.38 -2.66
C ASP A 57 5.42 -0.59 -1.31
N GLY A 58 5.93 -1.47 -0.46
CA GLY A 58 5.36 -1.80 0.84
C GLY A 58 4.22 -2.82 0.80
N ALA A 59 3.75 -3.24 -0.37
CA ALA A 59 2.78 -4.31 -0.46
C ALA A 59 3.44 -5.66 -0.11
N PRO A 60 2.76 -6.55 0.63
CA PRO A 60 3.28 -7.88 0.91
C PRO A 60 3.39 -8.70 -0.38
N ASN A 61 4.25 -9.72 -0.36
CA ASN A 61 4.24 -10.73 -1.40
C ASN A 61 2.87 -11.42 -1.46
N GLY A 62 2.43 -11.77 -2.67
CA GLY A 62 1.11 -12.33 -2.84
C GLY A 62 0.80 -12.70 -4.28
N TYR A 63 -0.47 -12.87 -4.54
CA TYR A 63 -1.02 -13.16 -5.86
C TYR A 63 -2.35 -12.43 -6.04
N SER A 64 -2.79 -12.31 -7.27
CA SER A 64 -4.10 -11.76 -7.57
C SER A 64 -4.97 -12.80 -8.28
N VAL A 65 -6.26 -12.74 -8.02
CA VAL A 65 -7.28 -13.47 -8.76
C VAL A 65 -8.01 -12.48 -9.65
N MET A 66 -8.05 -12.76 -10.94
CA MET A 66 -8.80 -11.95 -11.90
C MET A 66 -10.00 -12.78 -12.40
N GLU A 67 -11.19 -12.26 -12.18
CA GLU A 67 -12.43 -12.86 -12.67
C GLU A 67 -12.96 -12.05 -13.84
N PHE A 68 -13.47 -12.74 -14.85
CA PHE A 68 -14.04 -12.13 -16.05
C PHE A 68 -15.52 -12.46 -16.18
N ASP A 69 -16.33 -11.44 -16.42
CA ASP A 69 -17.72 -11.56 -16.85
C ASP A 69 -17.90 -10.82 -18.17
N GLY A 70 -17.82 -11.56 -19.27
CA GLY A 70 -17.81 -10.98 -20.61
C GLY A 70 -16.64 -10.02 -20.83
N ALA A 71 -16.92 -8.73 -20.94
CA ALA A 71 -15.92 -7.67 -21.12
C ALA A 71 -15.52 -6.97 -19.82
N GLU A 72 -16.19 -7.28 -18.73
CA GLU A 72 -15.88 -6.75 -17.40
C GLU A 72 -14.96 -7.71 -16.66
N TYR A 73 -14.28 -7.18 -15.64
CA TYR A 73 -13.40 -7.97 -14.80
C TYR A 73 -13.24 -7.32 -13.43
N SER A 74 -12.97 -8.15 -12.42
CA SER A 74 -12.49 -7.76 -11.10
C SER A 74 -11.07 -8.27 -10.88
N LEU A 75 -10.39 -7.68 -9.92
CA LEU A 75 -9.05 -8.08 -9.51
C LEU A 75 -8.98 -8.06 -7.99
N ASP A 76 -8.84 -9.22 -7.38
CA ASP A 76 -8.67 -9.38 -5.94
C ASP A 76 -7.23 -9.74 -5.61
N PHE A 77 -6.66 -9.02 -4.64
CA PHE A 77 -5.32 -9.29 -4.15
C PHE A 77 -5.37 -10.17 -2.90
N TYR A 78 -4.42 -11.10 -2.80
CA TYR A 78 -4.24 -11.98 -1.64
C TYR A 78 -2.78 -11.97 -1.19
N ALA A 79 -2.54 -11.48 0.03
CA ALA A 79 -1.22 -11.52 0.65
C ALA A 79 -0.86 -12.95 1.08
N ALA A 80 0.32 -13.44 0.70
CA ALA A 80 0.75 -14.79 0.99
C ALA A 80 0.85 -15.06 2.50
N GLY A 81 0.12 -16.07 2.98
CA GLY A 81 0.11 -16.46 4.39
C GLY A 81 -0.55 -15.45 5.33
N ARG A 82 -1.41 -14.59 4.80
CA ARG A 82 -2.23 -13.63 5.55
C ARG A 82 -3.72 -13.90 5.28
N PRO A 83 -4.64 -13.44 6.16
CA PRO A 83 -6.08 -13.48 5.89
C PRO A 83 -6.45 -12.68 4.62
N ALA A 84 -7.56 -13.04 3.97
CA ALA A 84 -8.02 -12.33 2.77
C ALA A 84 -8.35 -10.84 3.02
N GLU A 85 -8.72 -10.51 4.25
CA GLU A 85 -9.04 -9.14 4.69
C GLU A 85 -7.80 -8.26 4.85
N TYR A 86 -6.59 -8.82 4.80
CA TYR A 86 -5.36 -8.03 4.86
C TYR A 86 -5.06 -7.35 3.54
N GLN A 87 -5.71 -6.20 3.33
CA GLN A 87 -5.70 -5.45 2.08
C GLN A 87 -4.96 -4.12 2.17
N MET A 88 -4.53 -3.73 3.37
CA MET A 88 -3.84 -2.46 3.59
C MET A 88 -2.95 -2.48 4.83
N ASN A 89 -2.01 -1.56 4.87
CA ASN A 89 -1.30 -1.15 6.08
C ASN A 89 -1.73 0.25 6.49
N ILE A 90 -1.96 0.44 7.79
CA ILE A 90 -2.30 1.74 8.39
C ILE A 90 -1.12 2.19 9.23
N TYR A 91 -0.70 3.43 9.03
CA TYR A 91 0.40 4.05 9.78
C TYR A 91 -0.13 5.24 10.56
N ALA A 92 -0.15 5.07 11.86
CA ALA A 92 -0.52 6.08 12.84
C ALA A 92 0.46 6.03 14.00
N PRO A 93 0.83 7.14 14.62
CA PRO A 93 1.61 7.12 15.84
C PRO A 93 0.78 6.51 17.00
N GLU A 94 1.41 5.70 17.83
CA GLU A 94 0.76 5.08 18.99
C GLU A 94 0.39 6.11 20.07
N VAL A 95 1.17 7.18 20.20
CA VAL A 95 0.97 8.25 21.17
C VAL A 95 1.18 9.59 20.48
N VAL A 96 0.23 10.50 20.68
CA VAL A 96 0.28 11.87 20.14
C VAL A 96 -0.06 12.86 21.24
N ALA A 97 0.77 13.86 21.45
CA ALA A 97 0.43 14.98 22.32
C ALA A 97 -0.69 15.83 21.70
N GLN A 98 -1.58 16.38 22.51
CA GLN A 98 -2.69 17.21 22.07
C GLN A 98 -2.25 18.38 21.15
N SER A 99 -1.10 18.98 21.44
CA SER A 99 -0.51 20.06 20.63
C SER A 99 0.00 19.60 19.26
N GLU A 100 0.25 18.32 19.07
CA GLU A 100 0.79 17.74 17.84
C GLU A 100 -0.29 17.15 16.91
N LEU A 101 -1.54 17.05 17.36
CA LEU A 101 -2.64 16.54 16.53
C LEU A 101 -2.74 17.26 15.18
N ILE A 102 -2.58 18.58 15.18
CA ILE A 102 -2.66 19.41 13.97
C ILE A 102 -1.58 19.09 12.93
N LYS A 103 -0.47 18.48 13.33
CA LYS A 103 0.65 18.08 12.44
C LYS A 103 0.65 16.59 12.16
N THR A 104 -0.19 15.83 12.86
CA THR A 104 -0.21 14.38 12.77
C THR A 104 -0.90 13.95 11.48
N VAL A 105 -0.18 13.18 10.69
CA VAL A 105 -0.65 12.61 9.43
C VAL A 105 -0.88 11.12 9.62
N ILE A 106 -2.04 10.65 9.21
CA ILE A 106 -2.35 9.22 9.09
C ILE A 106 -2.11 8.80 7.66
N LEU A 107 -1.42 7.67 7.49
CA LEU A 107 -1.13 7.12 6.17
C LEU A 107 -1.77 5.73 6.03
N ALA A 108 -2.15 5.40 4.81
CA ALA A 108 -2.58 4.07 4.44
C ALA A 108 -1.90 3.64 3.14
N ASN A 109 -1.40 2.41 3.12
CA ASN A 109 -0.96 1.74 1.91
C ASN A 109 -2.05 0.75 1.51
N ILE A 110 -2.79 1.04 0.45
CA ILE A 110 -3.86 0.18 -0.08
C ILE A 110 -3.26 -0.69 -1.19
N PHE A 111 -3.02 -1.97 -0.92
CA PHE A 111 -2.17 -2.82 -1.77
C PHE A 111 -2.63 -2.94 -3.21
N ASN A 112 -3.94 -2.98 -3.45
CA ASN A 112 -4.54 -3.01 -4.79
C ASN A 112 -5.20 -1.67 -5.15
N GLY A 113 -4.74 -0.57 -4.54
CA GLY A 113 -5.31 0.76 -4.74
C GLY A 113 -4.87 1.42 -6.04
N SER A 114 -5.72 2.27 -6.58
CA SER A 114 -5.50 3.00 -7.83
C SER A 114 -6.01 4.45 -7.73
N GLU A 115 -5.79 5.25 -8.77
CA GLU A 115 -6.37 6.59 -8.90
C GLU A 115 -7.92 6.62 -8.86
N ARG A 116 -8.56 5.46 -9.01
CA ARG A 116 -10.02 5.31 -8.96
C ARG A 116 -10.54 4.93 -7.59
N SER A 117 -9.65 4.57 -6.67
CA SER A 117 -10.04 4.17 -5.32
C SER A 117 -10.48 5.37 -4.49
N GLN A 118 -11.59 5.21 -3.79
CA GLN A 118 -12.09 6.17 -2.81
C GLN A 118 -11.70 5.68 -1.42
N VAL A 119 -10.80 6.41 -0.77
CA VAL A 119 -10.30 6.05 0.55
C VAL A 119 -10.70 7.09 1.56
N ALA A 120 -11.20 6.66 2.70
CA ALA A 120 -11.58 7.54 3.79
C ALA A 120 -11.19 6.93 5.15
N MET A 121 -10.85 7.80 6.09
CA MET A 121 -10.63 7.41 7.48
C MET A 121 -11.70 7.99 8.39
N ARG A 122 -11.90 7.39 9.54
CA ARG A 122 -12.59 7.99 10.69
C ARG A 122 -11.84 7.67 11.97
N VAL A 123 -12.05 8.49 12.97
CA VAL A 123 -11.56 8.26 14.32
C VAL A 123 -12.76 7.99 15.20
N ASP A 124 -12.75 6.83 15.84
CA ASP A 124 -13.85 6.24 16.58
C ASP A 124 -15.08 5.93 15.72
N ASP A 125 -15.94 5.04 16.18
CA ASP A 125 -17.09 4.52 15.43
C ASP A 125 -18.18 5.57 15.14
N GLN A 126 -18.22 6.64 15.94
CA GLN A 126 -19.17 7.76 15.82
C GLN A 126 -18.59 8.93 14.99
N GLY A 127 -17.33 8.85 14.56
CA GLY A 127 -16.70 9.89 13.77
C GLY A 127 -17.23 9.97 12.33
N GLU A 128 -17.16 11.16 11.74
CA GLU A 128 -17.41 11.33 10.31
C GLU A 128 -16.27 10.74 9.47
N TRP A 129 -16.62 10.19 8.29
CA TRP A 129 -15.63 9.73 7.34
C TRP A 129 -14.92 10.91 6.67
N ILE A 130 -13.63 11.01 6.87
CA ILE A 130 -12.76 12.03 6.29
C ILE A 130 -12.10 11.46 5.03
N PRO A 131 -12.32 12.03 3.85
CA PRO A 131 -11.63 11.59 2.64
C PRO A 131 -10.11 11.66 2.80
N MET A 132 -9.42 10.61 2.39
CA MET A 132 -7.97 10.59 2.33
C MET A 132 -7.50 10.98 0.92
N GLN A 133 -6.38 11.67 0.85
CA GLN A 133 -5.77 12.11 -0.38
C GLN A 133 -4.71 11.12 -0.85
N GLN A 134 -4.81 10.66 -2.09
CA GLN A 134 -3.77 9.85 -2.72
C GLN A 134 -2.46 10.65 -2.83
N ALA A 135 -1.34 9.99 -2.57
CA ALA A 135 -0.02 10.61 -2.62
C ALA A 135 1.03 9.59 -3.08
N SER A 136 1.87 10.00 -4.04
CA SER A 136 3.04 9.20 -4.40
C SER A 136 4.12 9.37 -3.34
N MET A 137 4.40 8.33 -2.57
CA MET A 137 5.36 8.37 -1.48
C MET A 137 5.94 6.99 -1.16
N VAL A 138 7.04 6.98 -0.43
CA VAL A 138 7.66 5.75 0.05
C VAL A 138 6.84 5.17 1.20
N ASP A 139 6.62 3.85 1.16
CA ASP A 139 5.98 3.14 2.26
C ASP A 139 6.82 3.22 3.54
N PRO A 140 6.24 3.64 4.68
CA PRO A 140 6.99 3.81 5.93
C PRO A 140 7.64 2.54 6.45
N ALA A 141 6.94 1.40 6.42
CA ALA A 141 7.46 0.15 6.95
C ALA A 141 8.61 -0.38 6.08
N PHE A 142 8.49 -0.29 4.76
CA PHE A 142 9.58 -0.69 3.86
C PHE A 142 10.81 0.22 4.02
N ARG A 143 10.60 1.53 4.16
CA ARG A 143 11.69 2.48 4.44
C ARG A 143 12.40 2.14 5.74
N ASP A 144 11.65 1.90 6.80
CA ASP A 144 12.22 1.61 8.12
C ASP A 144 12.96 0.27 8.12
N GLU A 145 12.46 -0.74 7.41
CA GLU A 145 13.15 -2.01 7.23
C GLU A 145 14.47 -1.82 6.44
N LYS A 146 14.46 -0.97 5.42
CA LYS A 146 15.67 -0.62 4.66
C LYS A 146 16.70 0.10 5.52
N LEU A 147 16.28 1.03 6.36
CA LEU A 147 17.16 1.73 7.31
C LEU A 147 17.77 0.76 8.35
N ARG A 148 16.97 -0.19 8.88
CA ARG A 148 17.48 -1.24 9.78
C ARG A 148 18.50 -2.12 9.08
N GLU A 149 18.26 -2.50 7.84
CA GLU A 149 19.21 -3.25 7.03
C GLU A 149 20.54 -2.47 6.87
N GLU A 150 20.46 -1.17 6.55
CA GLU A 150 21.64 -0.32 6.34
C GLU A 150 22.46 -0.13 7.63
N ALA A 151 21.79 -0.12 8.77
CA ALA A 151 22.44 -0.02 10.09
C ALA A 151 23.12 -1.32 10.55
N GLU A 152 22.86 -2.47 9.90
CA GLU A 152 23.47 -3.77 10.27
C GLU A 152 24.82 -3.96 9.55
N PRO A 153 25.96 -3.90 10.27
CA PRO A 153 27.28 -3.96 9.64
C PRO A 153 27.68 -5.35 9.12
N ASN A 154 27.11 -6.42 9.73
CA ASN A 154 27.50 -7.81 9.47
C ASN A 154 26.39 -8.60 8.78
N ARG A 155 25.78 -8.02 7.74
CA ARG A 155 24.69 -8.64 7.01
C ARG A 155 25.13 -9.95 6.35
N THR A 156 24.33 -10.98 6.56
CA THR A 156 24.49 -12.32 5.93
C THR A 156 23.46 -12.60 4.85
N TRP A 157 22.61 -11.65 4.56
CA TRP A 157 21.53 -11.76 3.57
C TRP A 157 21.74 -10.81 2.37
N THR A 158 21.05 -11.10 1.28
CA THR A 158 21.01 -10.20 0.12
C THR A 158 20.15 -8.98 0.43
N ASN A 159 20.66 -7.80 0.14
CA ASN A 159 20.00 -6.54 0.44
C ASN A 159 18.63 -6.40 -0.23
N LEU A 160 17.70 -5.76 0.48
CA LEU A 160 16.45 -5.28 -0.08
C LEU A 160 16.70 -4.31 -1.25
N PRO A 161 15.79 -4.22 -2.23
CA PRO A 161 15.89 -3.21 -3.27
C PRO A 161 15.80 -1.80 -2.70
N SER A 162 16.13 -0.80 -3.50
CA SER A 162 15.96 0.61 -3.13
C SER A 162 14.48 0.92 -2.89
N VAL A 163 14.24 1.89 -2.00
CA VAL A 163 12.88 2.41 -1.74
C VAL A 163 12.25 2.94 -3.03
N TYR A 164 10.93 2.86 -3.12
CA TYR A 164 10.16 3.24 -4.28
C TYR A 164 8.99 4.15 -3.88
N HIS A 165 8.75 5.19 -4.66
CA HIS A 165 7.56 6.03 -4.50
C HIS A 165 6.36 5.34 -5.14
N THR A 166 5.53 4.73 -4.31
CA THR A 166 4.34 4.03 -4.77
C THR A 166 3.14 4.97 -4.92
N PRO A 167 2.30 4.79 -5.96
CA PRO A 167 1.08 5.59 -6.14
C PRO A 167 -0.09 5.13 -5.27
N HIS A 168 -0.01 3.99 -4.60
CA HIS A 168 -1.12 3.43 -3.81
C HIS A 168 -1.02 3.74 -2.31
N MET A 169 -0.51 4.94 -1.99
CA MET A 169 -0.54 5.51 -0.64
C MET A 169 -1.61 6.60 -0.54
N TRP A 170 -2.24 6.67 0.63
CA TRP A 170 -3.19 7.74 0.98
C TRP A 170 -2.81 8.39 2.30
N ARG A 171 -3.18 9.65 2.45
CA ARG A 171 -2.91 10.42 3.67
C ARG A 171 -4.11 11.28 4.06
N ALA A 172 -4.26 11.49 5.36
CA ALA A 172 -5.16 12.51 5.91
C ALA A 172 -4.58 13.09 7.19
N MET A 173 -5.00 14.29 7.54
CA MET A 173 -4.64 14.91 8.81
C MET A 173 -5.50 14.32 9.93
N MET A 174 -4.90 14.11 11.10
CA MET A 174 -5.63 13.73 12.31
C MET A 174 -6.62 14.84 12.70
N PRO A 175 -7.86 14.52 13.11
CA PRO A 175 -8.77 15.49 13.69
C PRO A 175 -8.18 16.14 14.94
N THR A 176 -8.29 17.47 15.04
CA THR A 176 -7.68 18.23 16.14
C THR A 176 -8.56 18.28 17.40
N LYS A 177 -9.85 17.93 17.30
CA LYS A 177 -10.82 18.00 18.41
C LYS A 177 -11.04 16.67 19.09
N LEU A 178 -9.97 15.89 19.28
CA LEU A 178 -10.01 14.64 20.02
C LEU A 178 -9.82 14.91 21.51
N LYS A 179 -10.57 14.22 22.34
CA LYS A 179 -10.36 14.22 23.80
C LYS A 179 -9.10 13.43 24.14
N GLN A 180 -8.56 13.63 25.34
CA GLN A 180 -7.49 12.77 25.81
C GLN A 180 -8.04 11.36 26.07
N GLY A 181 -7.36 10.33 25.56
CA GLY A 181 -7.77 8.94 25.71
C GLY A 181 -7.23 8.05 24.57
N THR A 182 -7.73 6.84 24.52
CA THR A 182 -7.47 5.91 23.43
C THR A 182 -8.51 6.11 22.34
N HIS A 183 -8.05 6.16 21.10
CA HIS A 183 -8.88 6.31 19.91
C HIS A 183 -8.61 5.18 18.93
N VAL A 184 -9.62 4.80 18.18
CA VAL A 184 -9.52 3.80 17.10
C VAL A 184 -9.56 4.53 15.77
N ILE A 185 -8.58 4.24 14.92
CA ILE A 185 -8.56 4.75 13.54
C ILE A 185 -9.05 3.64 12.62
N GLU A 186 -10.07 3.92 11.87
CA GLU A 186 -10.60 3.03 10.84
C GLU A 186 -10.37 3.62 9.46
N ILE A 187 -10.02 2.79 8.51
CA ILE A 187 -9.86 3.18 7.09
C ILE A 187 -10.69 2.23 6.24
N ARG A 188 -11.41 2.80 5.28
CA ARG A 188 -12.10 2.06 4.23
C ARG A 188 -11.59 2.47 2.86
N ALA A 189 -11.50 1.51 1.95
CA ALA A 189 -11.18 1.70 0.53
C ALA A 189 -12.24 1.04 -0.34
N GLN A 190 -12.63 1.71 -1.44
CA GLN A 190 -13.59 1.22 -2.43
C GLN A 190 -13.07 1.46 -3.84
#